data_1adb19808845ecae07f1efad8ae6d395
#
_entry.id   1adb19808845ecae07f1efad8ae6d395
#
_cell.length_a   1.000
_cell.length_b   1.000
_cell.length_c   1.000
_cell.angle_alpha   90.00
_cell.angle_beta   90.00
_cell.angle_gamma   90.00
#
_symmetry.space_group_name_H-M   'P 1'
#
loop_
_entity.id
_entity.type
_entity.pdbx_description
1 polymer ?
#
loop_
_entity_poly.entity_id
_entity_poly.type
_entity_poly.pdbx_seq_one_letter_code
_entity_poly.pdbx_strand_id
1 'polypeptide(L)'
;MQTESAPSVRWSGESARHDARHAAKVERIARQLRQRKSTRPVSFKKKTPPHQVPKRHDQRRQDEKIDLSDLDQILEIDPVSMTCTAEPAVTFDEVVHATLRHGLVPIIVPEHKTITLGGAVAGCSIESMSFRQGGFHDTCLEYEIITARGDVLRCSPDENPLVFQMIHGSFGTLGVLSKLRFRLVRAAPYVHVTYETYDTLEGFQQAIWRHFTAQDADYLDGQIFSPTKHVLCVGRFAEQAPYVSRYDWLKAYCESIPRRAEDYLTVYDYLYRYDRGVTHVTPRSHVGRALFGKLVHSDSVLRAADRFHRFLPKKNPQVIVDVFIPFSRTAEFMDWYHREIKHYPVWCVPYKRTRDYEWLTPRWWAGVHDPLFLDLAVYGLKQPPGRNLYKEFEDELLEVNGTKTLISYNYYDEQTFWSLWNKETYQAVKQLTDPDNVFRDLYTKTCRAALGLGAQTPGSEGSRH
;
A
#
# COMPACT_ATOMS: atom_id res chain seq x y z
N MET A 1 -21.60 -36.02 34.64
CA MET A 1 -21.03 -34.67 34.61
C MET A 1 -21.44 -34.05 33.28
N GLN A 2 -22.42 -33.17 33.37
CA GLN A 2 -22.95 -32.44 32.21
C GLN A 2 -21.99 -31.30 31.90
N THR A 3 -21.49 -31.23 30.68
CA THR A 3 -20.71 -30.10 30.16
C THR A 3 -21.66 -28.98 29.78
N GLU A 4 -21.66 -27.92 30.57
CA GLU A 4 -22.35 -26.67 30.22
C GLU A 4 -21.69 -26.06 28.98
N SER A 5 -22.48 -25.93 27.91
CA SER A 5 -22.11 -25.17 26.72
C SER A 5 -22.16 -23.69 27.05
N ALA A 6 -21.07 -22.96 26.78
CA ALA A 6 -21.01 -21.51 26.91
C ALA A 6 -22.09 -20.84 26.04
N PRO A 7 -22.73 -19.75 26.50
CA PRO A 7 -23.80 -19.09 25.78
C PRO A 7 -23.27 -18.40 24.54
N SER A 8 -23.79 -18.76 23.39
CA SER A 8 -23.62 -18.05 22.12
C SER A 8 -24.30 -16.67 22.26
N VAL A 9 -23.49 -15.61 22.38
CA VAL A 9 -23.98 -14.23 22.37
C VAL A 9 -24.51 -13.92 20.96
N ARG A 10 -25.84 -13.93 20.83
CA ARG A 10 -26.53 -13.50 19.60
C ARG A 10 -26.51 -11.99 19.50
N TRP A 11 -25.64 -11.47 18.64
CA TRP A 11 -25.65 -10.06 18.18
C TRP A 11 -26.66 -9.81 17.05
N SER A 12 -27.85 -10.44 17.10
CA SER A 12 -28.79 -10.52 15.97
C SER A 12 -29.47 -9.21 15.58
N GLY A 13 -29.47 -8.19 16.44
CA GLY A 13 -30.15 -6.91 16.12
C GLY A 13 -29.21 -5.82 15.56
N GLU A 14 -27.99 -5.80 15.99
CA GLU A 14 -27.00 -4.78 15.56
C GLU A 14 -26.37 -5.14 14.20
N SER A 15 -26.06 -6.40 13.98
CA SER A 15 -25.59 -6.93 12.69
C SER A 15 -26.61 -6.69 11.58
N ALA A 16 -27.89 -7.00 11.81
CA ALA A 16 -28.94 -6.74 10.83
C ALA A 16 -29.11 -5.24 10.47
N ARG A 17 -28.86 -4.33 11.43
CA ARG A 17 -28.87 -2.89 11.16
C ARG A 17 -27.68 -2.42 10.36
N HIS A 18 -26.51 -2.99 10.62
CA HIS A 18 -25.29 -2.70 9.85
C HIS A 18 -25.44 -3.18 8.41
N ASP A 19 -25.96 -4.38 8.21
CA ASP A 19 -26.22 -4.93 6.87
C ASP A 19 -27.22 -4.09 6.08
N ALA A 20 -28.32 -3.65 6.72
CA ALA A 20 -29.30 -2.77 6.06
C ALA A 20 -28.72 -1.41 5.68
N ARG A 21 -27.88 -0.81 6.53
CA ARG A 21 -27.21 0.47 6.23
C ARG A 21 -26.21 0.30 5.10
N HIS A 22 -25.41 -0.77 5.14
CA HIS A 22 -24.48 -1.10 4.09
C HIS A 22 -25.19 -1.28 2.74
N ALA A 23 -26.26 -2.09 2.69
CA ALA A 23 -27.05 -2.32 1.49
C ALA A 23 -27.63 -1.01 0.91
N ALA A 24 -28.07 -0.07 1.77
CA ALA A 24 -28.56 1.23 1.31
C ALA A 24 -27.46 2.08 0.64
N LYS A 25 -26.24 2.05 1.17
CA LYS A 25 -25.08 2.75 0.57
C LYS A 25 -24.70 2.12 -0.78
N VAL A 26 -24.65 0.78 -0.85
CA VAL A 26 -24.40 0.03 -2.07
C VAL A 26 -25.41 0.37 -3.15
N GLU A 27 -26.71 0.34 -2.82
CA GLU A 27 -27.77 0.69 -3.79
C GLU A 27 -27.70 2.15 -4.24
N ARG A 28 -27.34 3.07 -3.36
CA ARG A 28 -27.12 4.48 -3.74
C ARG A 28 -26.02 4.61 -4.81
N ILE A 29 -24.88 3.94 -4.60
CA ILE A 29 -23.74 3.96 -5.53
C ILE A 29 -24.11 3.26 -6.85
N ALA A 30 -24.73 2.09 -6.77
CA ALA A 30 -25.18 1.32 -7.91
C ALA A 30 -26.18 2.13 -8.77
N ARG A 31 -27.13 2.80 -8.14
CA ARG A 31 -28.10 3.67 -8.81
C ARG A 31 -27.42 4.86 -9.48
N GLN A 32 -26.43 5.50 -8.83
CA GLN A 32 -25.66 6.60 -9.40
C GLN A 32 -24.93 6.13 -10.69
N LEU A 33 -24.35 4.94 -10.68
CA LEU A 33 -23.70 4.35 -11.87
C LEU A 33 -24.72 4.05 -12.99
N ARG A 34 -25.85 3.40 -12.68
CA ARG A 34 -26.90 3.08 -13.66
C ARG A 34 -27.56 4.30 -14.29
N GLN A 35 -27.75 5.36 -13.52
CA GLN A 35 -28.45 6.58 -13.98
C GLN A 35 -27.53 7.62 -14.57
N ARG A 36 -26.24 7.30 -14.71
CA ARG A 36 -25.22 8.20 -15.21
C ARG A 36 -25.52 8.63 -16.66
N LYS A 37 -25.42 9.93 -16.93
CA LYS A 37 -25.58 10.52 -18.26
C LYS A 37 -24.29 11.13 -18.82
N SER A 38 -23.29 11.32 -17.98
CA SER A 38 -22.01 11.92 -18.33
C SER A 38 -21.14 10.93 -19.11
N THR A 39 -20.40 11.42 -20.10
CA THR A 39 -19.37 10.67 -20.84
C THR A 39 -17.99 10.82 -20.22
N ARG A 40 -17.83 11.67 -19.17
CA ARG A 40 -16.55 11.84 -18.48
C ARG A 40 -16.22 10.58 -17.68
N PRO A 41 -14.96 10.18 -17.63
CA PRO A 41 -14.56 9.07 -16.77
C PRO A 41 -14.97 9.29 -15.31
N VAL A 42 -15.16 8.20 -14.58
CA VAL A 42 -15.49 8.23 -13.15
C VAL A 42 -14.22 8.00 -12.33
N SER A 43 -14.12 8.72 -11.21
CA SER A 43 -13.19 8.43 -10.12
C SER A 43 -13.87 8.63 -8.76
N PHE A 44 -13.18 8.28 -7.67
CA PHE A 44 -13.81 8.21 -6.35
C PHE A 44 -13.46 9.42 -5.48
N LYS A 45 -14.44 9.95 -4.76
CA LYS A 45 -14.24 10.84 -3.63
C LYS A 45 -14.14 9.98 -2.36
N LYS A 46 -13.09 10.16 -1.59
CA LYS A 46 -12.79 9.41 -0.38
C LYS A 46 -12.90 10.29 0.87
N LYS A 47 -13.07 9.67 2.05
CA LYS A 47 -13.05 10.31 3.37
C LYS A 47 -11.67 10.92 3.68
N THR A 48 -10.60 10.22 3.33
CA THR A 48 -9.22 10.65 3.57
C THR A 48 -8.56 11.13 2.28
N PRO A 49 -7.49 11.95 2.36
CA PRO A 49 -6.71 12.32 1.19
C PRO A 49 -6.13 11.07 0.51
N PRO A 50 -5.98 11.09 -0.82
CA PRO A 50 -5.34 9.98 -1.51
C PRO A 50 -3.85 9.91 -1.12
N HIS A 51 -3.38 8.72 -0.75
CA HIS A 51 -1.96 8.45 -0.49
C HIS A 51 -1.13 8.26 -1.78
N GLN A 52 -1.68 8.67 -2.93
CA GLN A 52 -0.93 8.78 -4.18
C GLN A 52 -0.14 10.10 -4.17
N VAL A 53 1.07 10.05 -4.72
CA VAL A 53 1.91 11.25 -4.84
C VAL A 53 1.15 12.32 -5.64
N PRO A 54 0.91 13.52 -5.08
CA PRO A 54 0.16 14.57 -5.76
C PRO A 54 0.89 15.06 -7.03
N LYS A 55 0.13 15.25 -8.11
CA LYS A 55 0.65 15.65 -9.42
C LYS A 55 -0.01 16.95 -9.87
N ARG A 56 0.80 17.85 -10.46
CA ARG A 56 0.35 19.21 -10.82
C ARG A 56 -0.76 19.22 -11.86
N HIS A 57 -0.64 18.40 -12.91
CA HIS A 57 -1.53 18.39 -14.07
C HIS A 57 -2.47 17.19 -14.10
N ASP A 58 -2.79 16.62 -12.96
CA ASP A 58 -3.62 15.43 -12.82
C ASP A 58 -5.02 15.62 -13.42
N GLN A 59 -5.26 15.05 -14.59
CA GLN A 59 -6.54 15.13 -15.29
C GLN A 59 -7.68 14.39 -14.57
N ARG A 60 -7.36 13.43 -13.68
CA ARG A 60 -8.36 12.71 -12.89
C ARG A 60 -9.17 13.63 -11.97
N ARG A 61 -8.68 14.86 -11.72
CA ARG A 61 -9.43 15.88 -10.98
C ARG A 61 -10.70 16.33 -11.72
N GLN A 62 -10.74 16.21 -13.04
CA GLN A 62 -11.87 16.55 -13.89
C GLN A 62 -12.88 15.41 -14.06
N ASP A 63 -12.56 14.21 -13.58
CA ASP A 63 -13.46 13.06 -13.61
C ASP A 63 -14.72 13.34 -12.81
N GLU A 64 -15.83 12.73 -13.22
CA GLU A 64 -17.03 12.64 -12.40
C GLU A 64 -16.72 11.90 -11.09
N LYS A 65 -17.25 12.39 -9.96
CA LYS A 65 -16.93 11.81 -8.65
C LYS A 65 -18.11 11.02 -8.09
N ILE A 66 -17.84 9.75 -7.77
CA ILE A 66 -18.72 8.97 -6.91
C ILE A 66 -18.21 9.07 -5.48
N ASP A 67 -19.09 9.45 -4.56
CA ASP A 67 -18.73 9.60 -3.15
C ASP A 67 -18.80 8.25 -2.44
N LEU A 68 -17.63 7.81 -1.95
CA LEU A 68 -17.44 6.58 -1.18
C LEU A 68 -17.10 6.88 0.29
N SER A 69 -17.17 8.15 0.70
CA SER A 69 -16.68 8.57 2.03
C SER A 69 -17.48 8.02 3.20
N ASP A 70 -18.73 7.62 2.95
CA ASP A 70 -19.64 7.02 3.92
C ASP A 70 -19.56 5.49 4.00
N LEU A 71 -18.79 4.84 3.12
CA LEU A 71 -18.44 3.42 3.24
C LEU A 71 -17.35 3.22 4.31
N ASP A 72 -17.60 3.60 5.54
CA ASP A 72 -16.65 3.75 6.63
C ASP A 72 -16.99 2.97 7.91
N GLN A 73 -17.75 1.88 7.79
CA GLN A 73 -18.16 1.07 8.91
C GLN A 73 -17.41 -0.26 9.00
N ILE A 74 -17.00 -0.63 10.21
CA ILE A 74 -16.61 -1.99 10.56
C ILE A 74 -17.93 -2.75 10.78
N LEU A 75 -18.17 -3.76 9.92
CA LEU A 75 -19.43 -4.49 9.92
C LEU A 75 -19.40 -5.66 10.91
N GLU A 76 -18.25 -6.32 11.02
CA GLU A 76 -18.07 -7.47 11.91
C GLU A 76 -16.61 -7.64 12.30
N ILE A 77 -16.35 -8.00 13.55
CA ILE A 77 -15.08 -8.57 14.02
C ILE A 77 -15.42 -9.91 14.63
N ASP A 78 -14.86 -10.98 14.08
CA ASP A 78 -15.00 -12.33 14.60
C ASP A 78 -13.68 -12.78 15.26
N PRO A 79 -13.60 -12.78 16.60
CA PRO A 79 -12.39 -13.18 17.31
C PRO A 79 -12.12 -14.69 17.24
N VAL A 80 -13.12 -15.51 16.90
CA VAL A 80 -12.98 -16.97 16.82
C VAL A 80 -12.31 -17.36 15.52
N SER A 81 -12.82 -16.86 14.39
CA SER A 81 -12.22 -17.06 13.08
C SER A 81 -11.05 -16.12 12.79
N MET A 82 -10.79 -15.16 13.69
CA MET A 82 -9.78 -14.11 13.53
C MET A 82 -9.94 -13.36 12.19
N THR A 83 -11.15 -12.88 11.92
CA THR A 83 -11.45 -12.12 10.71
C THR A 83 -12.15 -10.80 11.02
N CYS A 84 -12.04 -9.86 10.10
CA CYS A 84 -12.78 -8.62 10.13
C CYS A 84 -13.47 -8.40 8.78
N THR A 85 -14.74 -8.00 8.82
CA THR A 85 -15.50 -7.53 7.66
C THR A 85 -15.75 -6.04 7.82
N ALA A 86 -15.36 -5.25 6.82
CA ALA A 86 -15.46 -3.80 6.88
C ALA A 86 -15.74 -3.18 5.51
N GLU A 87 -16.18 -1.93 5.53
CA GLU A 87 -16.30 -1.07 4.35
C GLU A 87 -14.95 -0.44 3.98
N PRO A 88 -14.68 -0.14 2.70
CA PRO A 88 -13.36 0.22 2.18
C PRO A 88 -12.84 1.60 2.64
N ALA A 89 -13.69 2.51 3.13
CA ALA A 89 -13.25 3.80 3.63
C ALA A 89 -12.88 3.80 5.12
N VAL A 90 -13.01 2.66 5.82
CA VAL A 90 -12.43 2.47 7.15
C VAL A 90 -10.92 2.64 7.06
N THR A 91 -10.34 3.43 7.95
CA THR A 91 -8.89 3.64 8.05
C THR A 91 -8.23 2.55 8.87
N PHE A 92 -6.92 2.33 8.67
CA PHE A 92 -6.18 1.39 9.52
C PHE A 92 -6.16 1.82 10.98
N ASP A 93 -6.15 3.12 11.28
CA ASP A 93 -6.28 3.61 12.65
C ASP A 93 -7.59 3.14 13.31
N GLU A 94 -8.72 3.29 12.61
CA GLU A 94 -10.03 2.88 13.09
C GLU A 94 -10.11 1.36 13.30
N VAL A 95 -9.63 0.56 12.35
CA VAL A 95 -9.71 -0.90 12.46
C VAL A 95 -8.75 -1.46 13.51
N VAL A 96 -7.54 -0.91 13.64
CA VAL A 96 -6.58 -1.33 14.68
C VAL A 96 -7.13 -1.04 16.08
N HIS A 97 -7.70 0.15 16.30
CA HIS A 97 -8.36 0.46 17.57
C HIS A 97 -9.51 -0.49 17.90
N ALA A 98 -10.31 -0.86 16.90
CA ALA A 98 -11.44 -1.77 17.11
C ALA A 98 -10.99 -3.20 17.38
N THR A 99 -10.03 -3.73 16.61
CA THR A 99 -9.56 -5.12 16.74
C THR A 99 -8.69 -5.35 17.97
N LEU A 100 -7.92 -4.34 18.43
CA LEU A 100 -7.13 -4.42 19.67
C LEU A 100 -7.98 -4.66 20.91
N ARG A 101 -9.25 -4.23 20.94
CA ARG A 101 -10.19 -4.54 22.03
C ARG A 101 -10.46 -6.04 22.17
N HIS A 102 -10.17 -6.80 21.12
CA HIS A 102 -10.28 -8.26 21.08
C HIS A 102 -8.91 -8.96 21.14
N GLY A 103 -7.82 -8.22 21.40
CA GLY A 103 -6.46 -8.75 21.37
C GLY A 103 -6.00 -9.17 19.97
N LEU A 104 -6.54 -8.50 18.93
CA LEU A 104 -6.26 -8.81 17.54
C LEU A 104 -5.80 -7.55 16.79
N VAL A 105 -5.04 -7.75 15.70
CA VAL A 105 -4.70 -6.70 14.73
C VAL A 105 -4.81 -7.25 13.30
N PRO A 106 -5.04 -6.40 12.28
CA PRO A 106 -4.84 -6.81 10.90
C PRO A 106 -3.41 -7.33 10.70
N ILE A 107 -3.23 -8.36 9.89
CA ILE A 107 -1.91 -8.96 9.65
C ILE A 107 -0.96 -7.93 9.03
N ILE A 108 -1.42 -7.17 8.05
CA ILE A 108 -0.65 -6.10 7.43
C ILE A 108 -1.30 -4.76 7.79
N VAL A 109 -0.54 -3.88 8.42
CA VAL A 109 -0.96 -2.52 8.82
C VAL A 109 0.03 -1.53 8.24
N PRO A 110 -0.32 -0.81 7.16
CA PRO A 110 0.55 0.21 6.57
C PRO A 110 0.88 1.33 7.57
N GLU A 111 2.05 1.94 7.42
CA GLU A 111 2.62 2.89 8.37
C GLU A 111 1.80 4.19 8.57
N HIS A 112 0.93 4.55 7.61
CA HIS A 112 0.11 5.76 7.72
C HIS A 112 -1.31 5.45 8.23
N LYS A 113 -1.69 6.07 9.33
CA LYS A 113 -2.98 5.87 10.02
C LYS A 113 -4.21 6.07 9.13
N THR A 114 -4.12 6.99 8.19
CA THR A 114 -5.25 7.40 7.34
C THR A 114 -5.33 6.63 6.02
N ILE A 115 -4.43 5.68 5.76
CA ILE A 115 -4.63 4.72 4.67
C ILE A 115 -5.92 3.95 4.95
N THR A 116 -6.78 3.86 3.94
CA THR A 116 -8.04 3.12 4.04
C THR A 116 -7.88 1.69 3.58
N LEU A 117 -8.70 0.77 4.10
CA LEU A 117 -8.69 -0.64 3.73
C LEU A 117 -8.80 -0.85 2.22
N GLY A 118 -9.73 -0.15 1.55
CA GLY A 118 -9.88 -0.22 0.09
C GLY A 118 -8.69 0.40 -0.66
N GLY A 119 -8.01 1.38 -0.06
CA GLY A 119 -6.77 1.93 -0.59
C GLY A 119 -5.63 0.92 -0.55
N ALA A 120 -5.53 0.16 0.54
CA ALA A 120 -4.52 -0.88 0.72
C ALA A 120 -4.71 -2.06 -0.23
N VAL A 121 -5.96 -2.48 -0.50
CA VAL A 121 -6.26 -3.50 -1.52
C VAL A 121 -5.88 -2.99 -2.91
N ALA A 122 -6.39 -1.81 -3.28
CA ALA A 122 -6.21 -1.25 -4.62
C ALA A 122 -4.77 -0.82 -4.93
N GLY A 123 -3.95 -0.56 -3.91
CA GLY A 123 -2.54 -0.17 -4.03
C GLY A 123 -1.54 -1.24 -3.62
N CYS A 124 -2.01 -2.43 -3.22
CA CYS A 124 -1.17 -3.55 -2.75
C CYS A 124 -0.22 -3.15 -1.61
N SER A 125 -0.77 -2.56 -0.54
CA SER A 125 0.03 -2.14 0.61
C SER A 125 0.74 -3.30 1.28
N ILE A 126 1.97 -3.03 1.71
CA ILE A 126 2.84 -3.95 2.46
C ILE A 126 3.30 -3.29 3.75
N GLU A 127 3.86 -4.09 4.67
CA GLU A 127 4.54 -3.65 5.88
C GLU A 127 5.36 -4.81 6.48
N SER A 128 5.97 -4.64 7.64
CA SER A 128 6.97 -5.52 8.24
C SER A 128 6.53 -6.98 8.51
N MET A 129 5.23 -7.32 8.50
CA MET A 129 4.75 -8.71 8.46
C MET A 129 4.73 -9.30 7.02
N SER A 130 5.01 -8.50 5.99
CA SER A 130 4.93 -8.95 4.60
C SER A 130 5.93 -10.04 4.25
N PHE A 131 7.04 -10.15 4.98
CA PHE A 131 8.00 -11.24 4.79
C PHE A 131 7.41 -12.64 5.07
N ARG A 132 6.30 -12.72 5.82
CA ARG A 132 5.60 -13.98 6.15
C ARG A 132 4.31 -14.17 5.39
N GLN A 133 3.57 -13.08 5.14
CA GLN A 133 2.16 -13.12 4.78
C GLN A 133 1.84 -12.51 3.42
N GLY A 134 2.82 -11.91 2.72
CA GLY A 134 2.55 -11.13 1.52
C GLY A 134 2.01 -9.74 1.83
N GLY A 135 1.26 -9.14 0.92
CA GLY A 135 0.65 -7.83 1.11
C GLY A 135 -0.70 -7.88 1.83
N PHE A 136 -1.30 -6.72 2.11
CA PHE A 136 -2.63 -6.67 2.71
C PHE A 136 -3.67 -7.42 1.88
N HIS A 137 -3.58 -7.32 0.56
CA HIS A 137 -4.44 -8.03 -0.38
C HIS A 137 -4.36 -9.56 -0.26
N ASP A 138 -3.19 -10.12 0.11
CA ASP A 138 -3.02 -11.56 0.35
C ASP A 138 -3.70 -12.04 1.65
N THR A 139 -4.05 -11.12 2.53
CA THR A 139 -4.79 -11.42 3.76
C THR A 139 -6.30 -11.38 3.57
N CYS A 140 -6.77 -10.86 2.43
CA CYS A 140 -8.19 -10.73 2.12
C CYS A 140 -8.79 -12.07 1.67
N LEU A 141 -10.02 -12.30 2.09
CA LEU A 141 -10.77 -13.54 1.86
C LEU A 141 -11.92 -13.35 0.89
N GLU A 142 -12.52 -12.16 0.87
CA GLU A 142 -13.72 -11.87 0.10
C GLU A 142 -13.82 -10.38 -0.18
N TYR A 143 -14.38 -10.04 -1.34
CA TYR A 143 -14.77 -8.69 -1.73
C TYR A 143 -16.22 -8.65 -2.19
N GLU A 144 -16.86 -7.52 -1.99
CA GLU A 144 -18.07 -7.11 -2.67
C GLU A 144 -17.74 -5.91 -3.56
N ILE A 145 -18.10 -6.00 -4.84
CA ILE A 145 -17.72 -5.03 -5.87
C ILE A 145 -18.97 -4.58 -6.61
N ILE A 146 -19.10 -3.26 -6.82
CA ILE A 146 -20.14 -2.70 -7.67
C ILE A 146 -19.52 -2.44 -9.05
N THR A 147 -20.07 -3.06 -10.09
CA THR A 147 -19.65 -2.90 -11.48
C THR A 147 -20.00 -1.52 -12.02
N ALA A 148 -19.45 -1.15 -13.17
CA ALA A 148 -19.80 0.11 -13.83
C ALA A 148 -21.29 0.20 -14.23
N ARG A 149 -21.96 -0.95 -14.37
CA ARG A 149 -23.40 -1.04 -14.66
C ARG A 149 -24.26 -1.08 -13.40
N GLY A 150 -23.64 -1.00 -12.24
CA GLY A 150 -24.32 -1.02 -10.94
C GLY A 150 -24.76 -2.41 -10.46
N ASP A 151 -24.22 -3.47 -11.05
CA ASP A 151 -24.43 -4.83 -10.55
C ASP A 151 -23.48 -5.06 -9.37
N VAL A 152 -23.91 -5.86 -8.40
CA VAL A 152 -23.11 -6.20 -7.22
C VAL A 152 -22.58 -7.61 -7.39
N LEU A 153 -21.26 -7.75 -7.34
CA LEU A 153 -20.57 -9.03 -7.44
C LEU A 153 -19.89 -9.37 -6.11
N ARG A 154 -20.07 -10.61 -5.67
CA ARG A 154 -19.25 -11.19 -4.63
C ARG A 154 -18.05 -11.88 -5.29
N CYS A 155 -16.86 -11.66 -4.72
CA CYS A 155 -15.60 -12.16 -5.25
C CYS A 155 -14.78 -12.80 -4.14
N SER A 156 -14.32 -14.02 -4.37
CA SER A 156 -13.46 -14.78 -3.47
C SER A 156 -12.58 -15.74 -4.30
N PRO A 157 -11.67 -16.51 -3.69
CA PRO A 157 -10.95 -17.57 -4.42
C PRO A 157 -11.86 -18.59 -5.11
N ASP A 158 -13.09 -18.80 -4.60
CA ASP A 158 -14.04 -19.80 -5.10
C ASP A 158 -15.18 -19.20 -5.95
N GLU A 159 -15.43 -17.89 -5.83
CA GLU A 159 -16.48 -17.18 -6.53
C GLU A 159 -15.93 -15.95 -7.24
N ASN A 160 -16.09 -15.85 -8.57
CA ASN A 160 -15.46 -14.82 -9.39
C ASN A 160 -13.94 -14.65 -9.14
N PRO A 161 -13.15 -15.75 -9.16
CA PRO A 161 -11.76 -15.75 -8.68
C PRO A 161 -10.86 -14.79 -9.46
N LEU A 162 -11.06 -14.64 -10.75
CA LEU A 162 -10.26 -13.74 -11.57
C LEU A 162 -10.52 -12.27 -11.19
N VAL A 163 -11.78 -11.89 -10.93
CA VAL A 163 -12.13 -10.55 -10.45
C VAL A 163 -11.51 -10.32 -9.08
N PHE A 164 -11.60 -11.32 -8.17
CA PHE A 164 -10.97 -11.27 -6.86
C PHE A 164 -9.47 -10.95 -6.94
N GLN A 165 -8.74 -11.64 -7.83
CA GLN A 165 -7.31 -11.43 -8.02
C GLN A 165 -7.00 -10.06 -8.66
N MET A 166 -7.77 -9.65 -9.65
CA MET A 166 -7.48 -8.45 -10.43
C MET A 166 -7.88 -7.14 -9.75
N ILE A 167 -8.67 -7.18 -8.67
CA ILE A 167 -8.94 -6.00 -7.84
C ILE A 167 -7.68 -5.53 -7.10
N HIS A 168 -6.76 -6.44 -6.83
CA HIS A 168 -5.46 -6.13 -6.26
C HIS A 168 -4.65 -5.26 -7.23
N GLY A 169 -4.12 -4.15 -6.77
CA GLY A 169 -3.36 -3.23 -7.63
C GLY A 169 -4.15 -2.55 -8.75
N SER A 170 -5.49 -2.67 -8.76
CA SER A 170 -6.33 -2.10 -9.82
C SER A 170 -6.53 -0.59 -9.75
N PHE A 171 -6.21 0.04 -8.65
CA PHE A 171 -6.44 1.47 -8.41
C PHE A 171 -7.89 1.92 -8.67
N GLY A 172 -8.85 1.00 -8.50
CA GLY A 172 -10.28 1.26 -8.71
C GLY A 172 -10.63 1.49 -10.19
N THR A 173 -10.00 0.75 -11.09
CA THR A 173 -10.28 0.78 -12.54
C THR A 173 -11.20 -0.35 -12.99
N LEU A 174 -11.44 -1.32 -12.12
CA LEU A 174 -12.23 -2.52 -12.38
C LEU A 174 -13.56 -2.57 -11.58
N GLY A 175 -13.95 -1.49 -10.93
CA GLY A 175 -15.17 -1.42 -10.14
C GLY A 175 -15.00 -0.68 -8.84
N VAL A 176 -16.08 -0.57 -8.08
CA VAL A 176 -16.14 0.04 -6.75
C VAL A 176 -16.12 -1.07 -5.71
N LEU A 177 -15.04 -1.16 -4.94
CA LEU A 177 -15.02 -2.02 -3.74
C LEU A 177 -15.99 -1.43 -2.72
N SER A 178 -16.96 -2.21 -2.25
CA SER A 178 -17.96 -1.78 -1.28
C SER A 178 -17.80 -2.45 0.09
N LYS A 179 -17.27 -3.67 0.12
CA LYS A 179 -17.02 -4.44 1.35
C LYS A 179 -15.84 -5.39 1.15
N LEU A 180 -15.10 -5.66 2.22
CA LEU A 180 -14.02 -6.65 2.22
C LEU A 180 -13.99 -7.41 3.55
N ARG A 181 -13.61 -8.68 3.47
CA ARG A 181 -13.31 -9.53 4.62
C ARG A 181 -11.84 -9.93 4.58
N PHE A 182 -11.14 -9.81 5.70
CA PHE A 182 -9.71 -10.09 5.79
C PHE A 182 -9.33 -10.71 7.14
N ARG A 183 -8.15 -11.34 7.16
CA ARG A 183 -7.62 -12.05 8.34
C ARG A 183 -6.98 -11.10 9.33
N LEU A 184 -7.13 -11.45 10.60
CA LEU A 184 -6.46 -10.84 11.74
C LEU A 184 -5.44 -11.81 12.34
N VAL A 185 -4.59 -11.31 13.22
CA VAL A 185 -3.62 -12.08 14.01
C VAL A 185 -3.74 -11.68 15.48
N ARG A 186 -3.44 -12.62 16.40
CA ARG A 186 -3.33 -12.31 17.82
C ARG A 186 -2.20 -11.33 18.07
N ALA A 187 -2.46 -10.33 18.87
CA ALA A 187 -1.50 -9.32 19.28
C ALA A 187 -1.23 -9.41 20.77
N ALA A 188 0.03 -9.32 21.16
CA ALA A 188 0.40 -9.05 22.54
C ALA A 188 0.37 -7.54 22.84
N PRO A 189 0.43 -7.09 24.10
CA PRO A 189 0.42 -5.66 24.44
C PRO A 189 1.58 -4.87 23.87
N TYR A 190 2.73 -5.52 23.68
CA TYR A 190 3.97 -4.89 23.26
C TYR A 190 4.61 -5.60 22.07
N VAL A 191 5.53 -4.89 21.41
CA VAL A 191 6.50 -5.43 20.47
C VAL A 191 7.90 -5.15 21.00
N HIS A 192 8.71 -6.21 21.16
CA HIS A 192 10.13 -6.14 21.38
C HIS A 192 10.84 -6.10 20.04
N VAL A 193 11.62 -5.08 19.79
CA VAL A 193 12.40 -4.90 18.56
C VAL A 193 13.88 -5.04 18.88
N THR A 194 14.58 -5.90 18.17
CA THR A 194 16.05 -5.98 18.19
C THR A 194 16.61 -5.38 16.90
N TYR A 195 17.73 -4.68 17.00
CA TYR A 195 18.39 -4.02 15.87
C TYR A 195 19.71 -4.70 15.56
N GLU A 196 19.75 -5.43 14.45
CA GLU A 196 20.95 -6.13 13.99
C GLU A 196 21.66 -5.28 12.94
N THR A 197 22.92 -4.89 13.21
CA THR A 197 23.71 -4.02 12.32
C THR A 197 24.68 -4.84 11.48
N TYR A 198 24.76 -4.52 10.19
CA TYR A 198 25.62 -5.18 9.21
C TYR A 198 26.39 -4.13 8.39
N ASP A 199 27.68 -4.39 8.18
CA ASP A 199 28.57 -3.53 7.41
C ASP A 199 28.51 -3.82 5.89
N THR A 200 27.91 -4.94 5.50
CA THR A 200 27.78 -5.37 4.11
C THR A 200 26.32 -5.67 3.76
N LEU A 201 25.97 -5.44 2.50
CA LEU A 201 24.65 -5.82 1.96
C LEU A 201 24.44 -7.34 2.02
N GLU A 202 25.50 -8.11 1.74
CA GLU A 202 25.44 -9.57 1.79
C GLU A 202 25.08 -10.08 3.18
N GLY A 203 25.74 -9.59 4.24
CA GLY A 203 25.41 -9.95 5.63
C GLY A 203 23.98 -9.57 6.01
N PHE A 204 23.51 -8.41 5.55
CA PHE A 204 22.14 -7.95 5.73
C PHE A 204 21.14 -8.88 5.02
N GLN A 205 21.39 -9.25 3.76
CA GLN A 205 20.54 -10.20 3.03
C GLN A 205 20.54 -11.59 3.66
N GLN A 206 21.70 -12.10 4.09
CA GLN A 206 21.78 -13.38 4.80
C GLN A 206 20.96 -13.38 6.09
N ALA A 207 20.93 -12.28 6.83
CA ALA A 207 20.09 -12.14 8.02
C ALA A 207 18.60 -12.12 7.66
N ILE A 208 18.18 -11.37 6.66
CA ILE A 208 16.79 -11.38 6.16
C ILE A 208 16.38 -12.82 5.79
N TRP A 209 17.23 -13.52 5.02
CA TRP A 209 16.95 -14.90 4.60
C TRP A 209 16.84 -15.85 5.77
N ARG A 210 17.72 -15.69 6.78
CA ARG A 210 17.67 -16.48 8.04
C ARG A 210 16.33 -16.32 8.74
N HIS A 211 15.87 -15.10 8.97
CA HIS A 211 14.58 -14.84 9.62
C HIS A 211 13.39 -15.26 8.76
N PHE A 212 13.49 -15.09 7.43
CA PHE A 212 12.47 -15.56 6.49
C PHE A 212 12.32 -17.08 6.53
N THR A 213 13.40 -17.84 6.61
CA THR A 213 13.37 -19.31 6.67
C THR A 213 13.03 -19.85 8.04
N ALA A 214 13.56 -19.24 9.10
CA ALA A 214 13.31 -19.64 10.48
C ALA A 214 11.89 -19.28 10.96
N GLN A 215 11.26 -18.27 10.38
CA GLN A 215 9.95 -17.75 10.78
C GLN A 215 9.89 -17.38 12.28
N ASP A 216 10.99 -16.90 12.83
CA ASP A 216 11.23 -16.64 14.26
C ASP A 216 10.92 -15.19 14.69
N ALA A 217 10.43 -14.37 13.78
CA ALA A 217 10.02 -12.99 14.02
C ALA A 217 8.56 -12.78 13.61
N ASP A 218 7.86 -11.84 14.24
CA ASP A 218 6.53 -11.41 13.82
C ASP A 218 6.62 -10.28 12.78
N TYR A 219 7.62 -9.41 12.92
CA TYR A 219 7.86 -8.25 12.08
C TYR A 219 9.32 -8.22 11.63
N LEU A 220 9.54 -7.87 10.37
CA LEU A 220 10.88 -7.76 9.78
C LEU A 220 10.91 -6.60 8.78
N ASP A 221 11.69 -5.59 9.08
CA ASP A 221 12.01 -4.51 8.16
C ASP A 221 13.44 -4.01 8.41
N GLY A 222 13.96 -3.16 7.57
CA GLY A 222 15.32 -2.66 7.75
C GLY A 222 15.51 -1.26 7.18
N GLN A 223 16.67 -0.69 7.50
CA GLN A 223 17.10 0.60 6.98
C GLN A 223 18.53 0.49 6.44
N ILE A 224 18.71 0.94 5.21
CA ILE A 224 20.03 1.06 4.57
C ILE A 224 20.49 2.51 4.74
N PHE A 225 21.42 2.76 5.65
CA PHE A 225 21.92 4.10 5.98
C PHE A 225 23.06 4.55 5.08
N SER A 226 23.81 3.62 4.52
CA SER A 226 24.92 3.84 3.60
C SER A 226 25.31 2.52 2.93
N PRO A 227 26.24 2.51 1.94
CA PRO A 227 26.77 1.26 1.37
C PRO A 227 27.42 0.31 2.39
N THR A 228 27.82 0.84 3.55
CA THR A 228 28.51 0.10 4.62
C THR A 228 27.76 0.11 5.96
N LYS A 229 26.46 0.46 5.98
CA LYS A 229 25.68 0.43 7.20
C LYS A 229 24.22 0.07 6.92
N HIS A 230 23.84 -1.13 7.33
CA HIS A 230 22.51 -1.70 7.20
C HIS A 230 22.03 -2.10 8.57
N VAL A 231 20.79 -1.82 8.93
CA VAL A 231 20.20 -2.22 10.20
C VAL A 231 18.92 -2.97 9.95
N LEU A 232 18.84 -4.21 10.39
CA LEU A 232 17.64 -5.04 10.37
C LEU A 232 16.89 -4.86 11.68
N CYS A 233 15.60 -4.57 11.59
CA CYS A 233 14.67 -4.43 12.70
C CYS A 233 13.87 -5.72 12.81
N VAL A 234 14.09 -6.49 13.86
CA VAL A 234 13.44 -7.77 14.10
C VAL A 234 12.46 -7.62 15.25
N GLY A 235 11.17 -7.57 14.96
CA GLY A 235 10.11 -7.37 15.95
C GLY A 235 9.44 -8.67 16.36
N ARG A 236 9.15 -8.83 17.64
CA ARG A 236 8.41 -9.96 18.20
C ARG A 236 7.35 -9.47 19.16
N PHE A 237 6.18 -10.07 19.15
CA PHE A 237 5.17 -9.80 20.18
C PHE A 237 5.71 -10.15 21.57
N ALA A 238 5.40 -9.30 22.56
CA ALA A 238 5.84 -9.47 23.95
C ALA A 238 4.69 -9.17 24.92
N GLU A 239 4.49 -10.06 25.89
CA GLU A 239 3.46 -9.91 26.93
C GLU A 239 3.88 -8.88 28.00
N GLN A 240 5.18 -8.66 28.16
CA GLN A 240 5.75 -7.73 29.13
C GLN A 240 6.83 -6.88 28.49
N ALA A 241 7.03 -5.68 29.01
CA ALA A 241 8.08 -4.77 28.58
C ALA A 241 8.78 -4.18 29.82
N PRO A 242 10.12 -4.22 29.93
CA PRO A 242 10.85 -3.60 31.03
C PRO A 242 10.78 -2.07 30.99
N TYR A 243 10.56 -1.52 29.83
CA TYR A 243 10.28 -0.10 29.55
C TYR A 243 9.48 0.02 28.26
N VAL A 244 8.88 1.18 28.02
CA VAL A 244 8.16 1.46 26.77
C VAL A 244 8.66 2.78 26.19
N SER A 245 9.23 2.71 25.00
CA SER A 245 9.65 3.89 24.25
C SER A 245 8.45 4.54 23.55
N ARG A 246 8.52 5.87 23.46
CA ARG A 246 7.57 6.68 22.70
C ARG A 246 8.33 7.51 21.67
N TYR A 247 7.79 7.53 20.47
CA TYR A 247 8.30 8.29 19.34
C TYR A 247 7.28 9.34 18.92
N ASP A 248 7.78 10.54 18.66
CA ASP A 248 6.97 11.67 18.27
C ASP A 248 7.73 12.55 17.23
N TRP A 249 7.25 13.75 16.99
CA TRP A 249 7.89 14.68 16.04
C TRP A 249 9.27 15.18 16.50
N LEU A 250 9.63 15.09 17.79
CA LEU A 250 10.94 15.49 18.32
C LEU A 250 11.92 14.32 18.30
N LYS A 251 11.42 13.12 18.56
CA LYS A 251 12.17 11.87 18.62
C LYS A 251 11.65 10.89 17.59
N ALA A 252 12.12 11.03 16.33
CA ALA A 252 11.70 10.15 15.25
C ALA A 252 12.25 8.73 15.41
N TYR A 253 11.42 7.71 15.16
CA TYR A 253 11.80 6.31 15.27
C TYR A 253 13.00 5.96 14.37
N CYS A 254 12.96 6.33 13.08
CA CYS A 254 14.01 6.04 12.12
C CYS A 254 15.41 6.58 12.51
N GLU A 255 15.48 7.69 13.27
CA GLU A 255 16.74 8.24 13.75
C GLU A 255 17.29 7.47 14.97
N SER A 256 16.44 6.71 15.67
CA SER A 256 16.85 5.91 16.82
C SER A 256 17.45 4.57 16.41
N ILE A 257 17.02 4.01 15.28
CA ILE A 257 17.41 2.68 14.78
C ILE A 257 18.94 2.46 14.80
N PRO A 258 19.80 3.35 14.25
CA PRO A 258 21.23 3.08 14.19
C PRO A 258 21.99 3.27 15.53
N ARG A 259 21.26 3.57 16.61
CA ARG A 259 21.84 3.94 17.92
C ARG A 259 21.41 3.01 19.05
N ARG A 260 20.54 2.02 18.77
CA ARG A 260 19.98 1.12 19.77
C ARG A 260 20.29 -0.33 19.44
N ALA A 261 20.37 -1.16 20.47
CA ALA A 261 20.43 -2.61 20.35
C ALA A 261 19.02 -3.21 20.37
N GLU A 262 18.14 -2.67 21.21
CA GLU A 262 16.74 -3.12 21.33
C GLU A 262 15.80 -1.99 21.74
N ASP A 263 14.50 -2.24 21.57
CA ASP A 263 13.45 -1.34 22.00
C ASP A 263 12.15 -2.09 22.33
N TYR A 264 11.29 -1.46 23.14
CA TYR A 264 9.95 -1.95 23.44
C TYR A 264 8.95 -0.84 23.17
N LEU A 265 7.93 -1.15 22.36
CA LEU A 265 6.83 -0.24 22.04
C LEU A 265 5.49 -0.90 22.38
N THR A 266 4.44 -0.12 22.66
CA THR A 266 3.10 -0.69 22.59
C THR A 266 2.85 -1.19 21.15
N VAL A 267 2.02 -2.22 20.98
CA VAL A 267 1.74 -2.72 19.62
C VAL A 267 1.18 -1.61 18.73
N TYR A 268 0.32 -0.73 19.27
CA TYR A 268 -0.21 0.39 18.53
C TYR A 268 0.87 1.39 18.09
N ASP A 269 1.80 1.77 19.00
CA ASP A 269 2.88 2.68 18.66
C ASP A 269 3.88 2.05 17.68
N TYR A 270 4.07 0.74 17.74
CA TYR A 270 4.90 0.00 16.80
C TYR A 270 4.31 0.02 15.39
N LEU A 271 3.02 -0.29 15.25
CA LEU A 271 2.35 -0.30 13.95
C LEU A 271 2.45 1.06 13.23
N TYR A 272 2.49 2.16 13.96
CA TYR A 272 2.55 3.50 13.41
C TYR A 272 3.87 4.24 13.72
N ARG A 273 4.96 3.48 13.94
CA ARG A 273 6.26 4.02 14.33
C ARG A 273 6.87 4.99 13.32
N TYR A 274 6.51 4.86 12.05
CA TYR A 274 6.96 5.73 10.96
C TYR A 274 5.99 6.90 10.66
N ASP A 275 4.76 6.88 11.14
CA ASP A 275 3.72 7.89 10.81
C ASP A 275 4.14 9.33 11.17
N ARG A 276 4.90 9.52 12.25
CA ARG A 276 5.34 10.83 12.72
C ARG A 276 6.79 11.17 12.41
N GLY A 277 7.48 10.36 11.67
CA GLY A 277 8.92 10.50 11.48
C GLY A 277 9.43 10.05 10.13
N VAL A 278 8.62 10.17 9.09
CA VAL A 278 9.12 9.96 7.72
C VAL A 278 10.20 11.00 7.46
N THR A 279 11.44 10.54 7.37
CA THR A 279 12.70 11.30 7.41
C THR A 279 12.77 12.49 6.46
N HIS A 280 11.88 12.57 5.47
CA HIS A 280 11.97 13.56 4.39
C HIS A 280 10.92 14.67 4.47
N VAL A 281 9.92 14.52 5.32
CA VAL A 281 8.80 15.46 5.46
C VAL A 281 8.93 16.32 6.72
N THR A 282 9.60 15.80 7.75
CA THR A 282 9.86 16.55 8.99
C THR A 282 11.13 17.41 8.86
N PRO A 283 11.14 18.65 9.39
CA PRO A 283 12.34 19.47 9.42
C PRO A 283 13.52 18.71 10.05
N ARG A 284 14.68 18.71 9.42
CA ARG A 284 15.89 18.03 9.92
C ARG A 284 16.50 18.68 11.17
N SER A 285 16.16 19.94 11.45
CA SER A 285 16.68 20.66 12.62
C SER A 285 15.79 20.48 13.84
N HIS A 286 16.37 20.26 15.01
CA HIS A 286 15.64 20.18 16.28
C HIS A 286 14.77 21.41 16.55
N VAL A 287 15.24 22.60 16.18
CA VAL A 287 14.47 23.86 16.30
C VAL A 287 13.27 23.87 15.36
N GLY A 288 13.46 23.45 14.09
CA GLY A 288 12.37 23.35 13.12
C GLY A 288 11.32 22.31 13.55
N ARG A 289 11.75 21.20 14.14
CA ARG A 289 10.84 20.19 14.71
C ARG A 289 10.08 20.71 15.92
N ALA A 290 10.73 21.42 16.83
CA ALA A 290 10.08 21.99 18.00
C ALA A 290 9.00 23.03 17.61
N LEU A 291 9.25 23.84 16.58
CA LEU A 291 8.32 24.88 16.14
C LEU A 291 7.20 24.36 15.24
N PHE A 292 7.48 23.43 14.35
CA PHE A 292 6.55 23.02 13.27
C PHE A 292 6.21 21.53 13.28
N GLY A 293 6.95 20.69 13.98
CA GLY A 293 6.80 19.24 13.93
C GLY A 293 5.43 18.74 14.42
N LYS A 294 4.83 19.43 15.40
CA LYS A 294 3.48 19.09 15.90
C LYS A 294 2.38 19.28 14.85
N LEU A 295 2.60 20.19 13.90
CA LEU A 295 1.64 20.56 12.85
C LEU A 295 1.89 19.81 11.54
N VAL A 296 3.07 19.20 11.36
CA VAL A 296 3.51 18.56 10.13
C VAL A 296 3.45 17.03 10.30
N HIS A 297 2.29 16.45 10.00
CA HIS A 297 2.13 15.02 9.81
C HIS A 297 2.21 14.71 8.31
N SER A 298 2.54 13.47 7.94
CA SER A 298 2.56 13.01 6.54
C SER A 298 1.24 13.34 5.82
N ASP A 299 0.12 13.14 6.48
CA ASP A 299 -1.21 13.49 5.97
C ASP A 299 -1.43 15.00 5.79
N SER A 300 -0.89 15.84 6.68
CA SER A 300 -1.01 17.30 6.57
C SER A 300 -0.28 17.79 5.34
N VAL A 301 0.89 17.19 5.05
CA VAL A 301 1.69 17.51 3.87
C VAL A 301 1.00 17.03 2.60
N LEU A 302 0.46 15.80 2.58
CA LEU A 302 -0.28 15.27 1.44
C LEU A 302 -1.54 16.11 1.17
N ARG A 303 -2.30 16.49 2.20
CA ARG A 303 -3.46 17.40 2.07
C ARG A 303 -3.07 18.77 1.55
N ALA A 304 -2.00 19.35 2.08
CA ALA A 304 -1.50 20.63 1.62
C ALA A 304 -1.00 20.55 0.17
N ALA A 305 -0.25 19.51 -0.18
CA ALA A 305 0.24 19.30 -1.54
C ALA A 305 -0.93 19.06 -2.53
N ASP A 306 -1.97 18.35 -2.13
CA ASP A 306 -3.17 18.17 -2.95
C ASP A 306 -3.98 19.47 -3.09
N ARG A 307 -4.16 20.21 -2.01
CA ARG A 307 -4.88 21.51 -2.02
C ARG A 307 -4.14 22.58 -2.84
N PHE A 308 -2.82 22.61 -2.74
CA PHE A 308 -1.95 23.58 -3.41
C PHE A 308 -1.24 22.99 -4.63
N HIS A 309 -1.81 21.96 -5.27
CA HIS A 309 -1.19 21.24 -6.40
C HIS A 309 -0.73 22.13 -7.55
N ARG A 310 -1.36 23.31 -7.75
CA ARG A 310 -0.98 24.29 -8.78
C ARG A 310 0.43 24.86 -8.56
N PHE A 311 0.91 24.84 -7.32
CA PHE A 311 2.24 25.33 -6.94
C PHE A 311 3.30 24.22 -6.89
N LEU A 312 2.91 22.97 -7.13
CA LEU A 312 3.88 21.88 -7.25
C LEU A 312 4.86 22.15 -8.40
N PRO A 313 6.11 21.69 -8.29
CA PRO A 313 7.11 21.88 -9.34
C PRO A 313 6.59 21.44 -10.71
N LYS A 314 6.84 22.25 -11.75
CA LYS A 314 6.45 21.89 -13.14
C LYS A 314 7.33 20.80 -13.70
N LYS A 315 8.62 20.83 -13.35
CA LYS A 315 9.65 19.88 -13.77
C LYS A 315 10.33 19.32 -12.53
N ASN A 316 10.83 18.09 -12.65
CA ASN A 316 11.62 17.40 -11.62
C ASN A 316 10.92 17.34 -10.24
N PRO A 317 9.75 16.68 -10.13
CA PRO A 317 9.12 16.45 -8.83
C PRO A 317 10.08 15.61 -7.96
N GLN A 318 10.00 15.83 -6.64
CA GLN A 318 10.75 15.00 -5.69
C GLN A 318 10.37 13.52 -5.85
N VAL A 319 11.35 12.62 -5.83
CA VAL A 319 11.10 11.18 -5.99
C VAL A 319 10.54 10.61 -4.70
N ILE A 320 9.45 9.89 -4.84
CA ILE A 320 8.78 9.08 -3.83
C ILE A 320 8.37 7.79 -4.56
N VAL A 321 9.09 6.70 -4.32
CA VAL A 321 8.87 5.44 -5.04
C VAL A 321 9.16 4.26 -4.13
N ASP A 322 8.33 3.22 -4.25
CA ASP A 322 8.53 1.90 -3.66
C ASP A 322 8.81 0.94 -4.81
N VAL A 323 9.97 0.27 -4.77
CA VAL A 323 10.44 -0.64 -5.80
C VAL A 323 10.60 -2.04 -5.24
N PHE A 324 10.04 -3.03 -5.93
CA PHE A 324 10.07 -4.44 -5.57
C PHE A 324 11.11 -5.15 -6.40
N ILE A 325 12.14 -5.65 -5.76
CA ILE A 325 13.28 -6.29 -6.41
C ILE A 325 13.31 -7.76 -6.01
N PRO A 326 13.42 -8.71 -6.96
CA PRO A 326 13.66 -10.11 -6.62
C PRO A 326 14.88 -10.23 -5.70
N PHE A 327 14.78 -11.03 -4.66
CA PHE A 327 15.79 -11.10 -3.60
C PHE A 327 17.19 -11.41 -4.16
N SER A 328 17.29 -12.31 -5.13
CA SER A 328 18.55 -12.68 -5.79
C SER A 328 19.18 -11.54 -6.62
N ARG A 329 18.39 -10.53 -7.03
CA ARG A 329 18.84 -9.42 -7.86
C ARG A 329 19.10 -8.14 -7.06
N THR A 330 18.94 -8.20 -5.74
CA THR A 330 19.08 -7.00 -4.87
C THR A 330 20.49 -6.42 -4.92
N ALA A 331 21.53 -7.24 -4.96
CA ALA A 331 22.90 -6.75 -5.01
C ALA A 331 23.16 -5.94 -6.28
N GLU A 332 22.71 -6.42 -7.44
CA GLU A 332 22.83 -5.74 -8.72
C GLU A 332 22.13 -4.38 -8.73
N PHE A 333 20.89 -4.33 -8.25
CA PHE A 333 20.16 -3.08 -8.12
C PHE A 333 20.85 -2.11 -7.14
N MET A 334 21.34 -2.60 -6.00
CA MET A 334 22.00 -1.75 -5.01
C MET A 334 23.37 -1.25 -5.49
N ASP A 335 24.09 -1.96 -6.34
CA ASP A 335 25.31 -1.47 -6.99
C ASP A 335 25.02 -0.28 -7.89
N TRP A 336 23.94 -0.34 -8.69
CA TRP A 336 23.45 0.80 -9.45
C TRP A 336 23.02 1.93 -8.53
N TYR A 337 22.23 1.65 -7.49
CA TYR A 337 21.74 2.64 -6.55
C TYR A 337 22.87 3.38 -5.83
N HIS A 338 23.89 2.66 -5.39
CA HIS A 338 25.07 3.23 -4.74
C HIS A 338 25.93 4.08 -5.69
N ARG A 339 25.92 3.79 -6.97
CA ARG A 339 26.67 4.54 -7.98
C ARG A 339 25.91 5.79 -8.45
N GLU A 340 24.60 5.65 -8.75
CA GLU A 340 23.84 6.67 -9.47
C GLU A 340 22.93 7.52 -8.57
N ILE A 341 22.38 6.95 -7.49
CA ILE A 341 21.34 7.60 -6.68
C ILE A 341 21.89 8.16 -5.38
N LYS A 342 22.55 7.37 -4.56
CA LYS A 342 23.26 7.79 -3.33
C LYS A 342 22.36 8.54 -2.32
N HIS A 343 21.09 8.18 -2.22
CA HIS A 343 20.14 8.79 -1.31
C HIS A 343 19.81 7.85 -0.16
N TYR A 344 20.04 8.28 1.07
CA TYR A 344 19.87 7.47 2.29
C TYR A 344 19.18 8.26 3.39
N PRO A 345 18.53 7.57 4.37
CA PRO A 345 18.32 6.12 4.43
C PRO A 345 17.30 5.63 3.40
N VAL A 346 17.40 4.35 3.05
CA VAL A 346 16.38 3.61 2.28
C VAL A 346 15.68 2.65 3.22
N TRP A 347 14.36 2.69 3.29
CA TRP A 347 13.59 1.71 4.03
C TRP A 347 13.44 0.44 3.20
N CYS A 348 13.71 -0.70 3.83
CA CYS A 348 13.72 -2.02 3.19
C CYS A 348 12.68 -2.91 3.87
N VAL A 349 11.69 -3.38 3.12
CA VAL A 349 10.66 -4.29 3.61
C VAL A 349 10.70 -5.59 2.82
N PRO A 350 11.08 -6.71 3.45
CA PRO A 350 11.00 -8.01 2.80
C PRO A 350 9.54 -8.40 2.54
N TYR A 351 9.26 -8.87 1.34
CA TYR A 351 7.93 -9.21 0.86
C TYR A 351 7.89 -10.63 0.31
N LYS A 352 7.09 -11.49 0.92
CA LYS A 352 6.91 -12.88 0.48
C LYS A 352 6.06 -12.94 -0.77
N ARG A 353 6.53 -13.61 -1.80
CA ARG A 353 5.72 -14.05 -2.93
C ARG A 353 4.79 -15.17 -2.46
N THR A 354 3.51 -14.89 -2.35
CA THR A 354 2.52 -15.89 -1.91
C THR A 354 2.01 -16.73 -3.07
N ARG A 355 2.05 -16.15 -4.28
CA ARG A 355 1.61 -16.76 -5.55
C ARG A 355 2.18 -15.99 -6.74
N ASP A 356 1.95 -16.49 -7.95
CA ASP A 356 2.09 -15.72 -9.17
C ASP A 356 0.83 -14.89 -9.34
N TYR A 357 0.97 -13.56 -9.22
CA TYR A 357 -0.18 -12.67 -9.27
C TYR A 357 -0.68 -12.49 -10.69
N GLU A 358 -1.98 -12.63 -10.90
CA GLU A 358 -2.65 -12.56 -12.21
C GLU A 358 -2.51 -11.19 -12.90
N TRP A 359 -2.19 -10.13 -12.16
CA TRP A 359 -1.98 -8.80 -12.72
C TRP A 359 -0.59 -8.58 -13.34
N LEU A 360 0.36 -9.49 -13.13
CA LEU A 360 1.65 -9.50 -13.81
C LEU A 360 1.66 -10.56 -14.91
N THR A 361 2.44 -10.31 -15.97
CA THR A 361 2.46 -11.23 -17.10
C THR A 361 3.11 -12.57 -16.76
N PRO A 362 2.65 -13.69 -17.35
CA PRO A 362 3.33 -14.98 -17.21
C PRO A 362 4.80 -14.93 -17.67
N ARG A 363 5.10 -14.09 -18.67
CA ARG A 363 6.47 -13.87 -19.15
C ARG A 363 7.36 -13.24 -18.06
N TRP A 364 6.84 -12.28 -17.30
CA TRP A 364 7.56 -11.67 -16.19
C TRP A 364 7.85 -12.71 -15.10
N TRP A 365 6.84 -13.50 -14.72
CA TRP A 365 6.98 -14.57 -13.73
C TRP A 365 7.98 -15.66 -14.17
N ALA A 366 8.08 -15.96 -15.46
CA ALA A 366 9.07 -16.92 -15.97
C ALA A 366 10.52 -16.49 -15.71
N GLY A 367 10.77 -15.19 -15.55
CA GLY A 367 12.09 -14.63 -15.20
C GLY A 367 12.34 -14.47 -13.69
N VAL A 368 11.37 -14.79 -12.83
CA VAL A 368 11.45 -14.56 -11.38
C VAL A 368 11.17 -15.84 -10.61
N HIS A 369 12.19 -16.38 -9.95
CA HIS A 369 12.08 -17.62 -9.18
C HIS A 369 12.15 -17.40 -7.66
N ASP A 370 12.38 -16.18 -7.24
CA ASP A 370 12.54 -15.83 -5.83
C ASP A 370 11.24 -15.98 -5.05
N PRO A 371 11.27 -16.61 -3.86
CA PRO A 371 10.12 -16.64 -2.96
C PRO A 371 9.96 -15.34 -2.17
N LEU A 372 10.95 -14.44 -2.24
CA LEU A 372 11.04 -13.20 -1.50
C LEU A 372 11.45 -12.06 -2.44
N PHE A 373 10.84 -10.90 -2.23
CA PHE A 373 11.26 -9.62 -2.80
C PHE A 373 11.73 -8.69 -1.69
N LEU A 374 12.56 -7.74 -2.03
CA LEU A 374 12.80 -6.57 -1.18
C LEU A 374 12.08 -5.36 -1.77
N ASP A 375 11.18 -4.79 -1.01
CA ASP A 375 10.70 -3.44 -1.28
C ASP A 375 11.71 -2.45 -0.75
N LEU A 376 12.17 -1.54 -1.60
CA LEU A 376 13.04 -0.43 -1.25
C LEU A 376 12.28 0.88 -1.44
N ALA A 377 11.92 1.50 -0.32
CA ALA A 377 11.18 2.76 -0.31
C ALA A 377 12.14 3.96 -0.32
N VAL A 378 12.11 4.71 -1.41
CA VAL A 378 12.97 5.88 -1.64
C VAL A 378 12.10 7.15 -1.59
N TYR A 379 12.22 7.92 -0.51
CA TYR A 379 11.39 9.08 -0.27
C TYR A 379 12.20 10.37 -0.18
N GLY A 380 11.72 11.41 -0.84
CA GLY A 380 12.27 12.75 -0.71
C GLY A 380 13.56 13.01 -1.50
N LEU A 381 13.92 12.14 -2.43
CA LEU A 381 15.07 12.33 -3.31
C LEU A 381 14.82 13.47 -4.28
N LYS A 382 15.70 14.47 -4.29
CA LYS A 382 15.66 15.58 -5.24
C LYS A 382 16.24 15.16 -6.57
N GLN A 383 15.53 15.44 -7.65
CA GLN A 383 16.02 15.16 -9.00
C GLN A 383 17.01 16.26 -9.45
N PRO A 384 18.20 15.91 -9.94
CA PRO A 384 19.09 16.85 -10.61
C PRO A 384 18.46 17.44 -11.87
N PRO A 385 18.83 18.67 -12.27
CA PRO A 385 18.39 19.23 -13.54
C PRO A 385 18.75 18.31 -14.72
N GLY A 386 17.79 18.08 -15.62
CA GLY A 386 18.00 17.28 -16.82
C GLY A 386 17.86 15.77 -16.64
N ARG A 387 17.76 15.26 -15.41
CA ARG A 387 17.49 13.82 -15.16
C ARG A 387 16.02 13.60 -14.83
N ASN A 388 15.50 12.44 -15.22
CA ASN A 388 14.20 11.92 -14.76
C ASN A 388 14.46 10.63 -13.97
N LEU A 389 14.73 10.78 -12.68
CA LEU A 389 15.06 9.66 -11.82
C LEU A 389 13.93 8.61 -11.73
N TYR A 390 12.66 9.01 -11.88
CA TYR A 390 11.57 8.04 -11.95
C TYR A 390 11.71 7.09 -13.15
N LYS A 391 12.09 7.65 -14.32
CA LYS A 391 12.32 6.86 -15.52
C LYS A 391 13.56 5.98 -15.36
N GLU A 392 14.62 6.51 -14.75
CA GLU A 392 15.85 5.75 -14.48
C GLU A 392 15.59 4.58 -13.53
N PHE A 393 14.76 4.75 -12.48
CA PHE A 393 14.30 3.64 -11.65
C PHE A 393 13.50 2.60 -12.46
N GLU A 394 12.62 3.05 -13.36
CA GLU A 394 11.84 2.16 -14.21
C GLU A 394 12.73 1.34 -15.14
N ASP A 395 13.74 1.97 -15.74
CA ASP A 395 14.68 1.30 -16.64
C ASP A 395 15.53 0.26 -15.89
N GLU A 396 16.07 0.62 -14.71
CA GLU A 396 16.83 -0.32 -13.87
C GLU A 396 15.98 -1.49 -13.37
N LEU A 397 14.71 -1.23 -13.03
CA LEU A 397 13.80 -2.30 -12.62
C LEU A 397 13.55 -3.32 -13.74
N LEU A 398 13.52 -2.89 -15.00
CA LEU A 398 13.39 -3.82 -16.13
C LEU A 398 14.62 -4.74 -16.24
N GLU A 399 15.83 -4.22 -16.00
CA GLU A 399 17.06 -5.00 -16.04
C GLU A 399 17.11 -6.09 -14.97
N VAL A 400 16.62 -5.77 -13.76
CA VAL A 400 16.62 -6.71 -12.63
C VAL A 400 15.33 -7.54 -12.48
N ASN A 401 14.43 -7.51 -13.45
CA ASN A 401 13.10 -8.11 -13.36
C ASN A 401 12.32 -7.64 -12.11
N GLY A 402 12.52 -6.39 -11.73
CA GLY A 402 11.79 -5.75 -10.65
C GLY A 402 10.48 -5.09 -11.13
N THR A 403 9.74 -4.55 -10.18
CA THR A 403 8.54 -3.75 -10.44
C THR A 403 8.43 -2.64 -9.41
N LYS A 404 7.42 -1.79 -9.53
CA LYS A 404 7.16 -0.72 -8.55
C LYS A 404 5.67 -0.51 -8.30
N THR A 405 5.34 0.15 -7.20
CA THR A 405 3.98 0.60 -6.97
C THR A 405 3.57 1.71 -7.96
N LEU A 406 2.30 1.72 -8.36
CA LEU A 406 1.76 2.74 -9.27
C LEU A 406 1.25 4.01 -8.54
N ILE A 407 1.52 4.15 -7.24
CA ILE A 407 1.12 5.33 -6.44
C ILE A 407 1.86 6.61 -6.84
N SER A 408 3.05 6.45 -7.42
CA SER A 408 4.01 7.50 -7.75
C SER A 408 3.85 8.04 -9.18
N TYR A 409 4.87 8.74 -9.68
CA TYR A 409 4.97 9.09 -11.09
C TYR A 409 5.38 7.87 -11.90
N ASN A 410 4.66 7.57 -12.99
CA ASN A 410 4.91 6.42 -13.85
C ASN A 410 5.10 6.91 -15.28
N TYR A 411 6.28 6.65 -15.84
CA TYR A 411 6.70 7.12 -17.15
C TYR A 411 6.78 5.99 -18.19
N TYR A 412 6.30 4.80 -17.85
CA TYR A 412 6.22 3.69 -18.81
C TYR A 412 5.43 4.12 -20.05
N ASP A 413 5.93 3.80 -21.23
CA ASP A 413 5.09 3.77 -22.43
C ASP A 413 4.08 2.61 -22.36
N GLU A 414 3.10 2.61 -23.25
CA GLU A 414 2.02 1.63 -23.20
C GLU A 414 2.53 0.20 -23.45
N GLN A 415 3.48 0.02 -24.35
CA GLN A 415 4.03 -1.28 -24.69
C GLN A 415 4.80 -1.87 -23.50
N THR A 416 5.68 -1.08 -22.90
CA THR A 416 6.46 -1.46 -21.72
C THR A 416 5.53 -1.74 -20.53
N PHE A 417 4.55 -0.88 -20.28
CA PHE A 417 3.58 -1.09 -19.21
C PHE A 417 2.90 -2.45 -19.33
N TRP A 418 2.32 -2.74 -20.49
CA TRP A 418 1.60 -3.99 -20.72
C TRP A 418 2.49 -5.21 -20.97
N SER A 419 3.81 -5.03 -21.05
CA SER A 419 4.76 -6.14 -20.96
C SER A 419 4.99 -6.65 -19.54
N LEU A 420 4.74 -5.79 -18.55
CA LEU A 420 4.82 -6.09 -17.12
C LEU A 420 3.45 -6.48 -16.57
N TRP A 421 2.46 -5.59 -16.72
CA TRP A 421 1.08 -5.85 -16.29
C TRP A 421 0.31 -6.66 -17.33
N ASN A 422 -0.42 -7.67 -16.86
CA ASN A 422 -1.12 -8.62 -17.73
C ASN A 422 -2.34 -7.98 -18.41
N LYS A 423 -2.14 -7.48 -19.63
CA LYS A 423 -3.18 -6.81 -20.44
C LYS A 423 -4.37 -7.72 -20.70
N GLU A 424 -4.10 -8.98 -21.05
CA GLU A 424 -5.14 -9.94 -21.43
C GLU A 424 -6.09 -10.21 -20.27
N THR A 425 -5.54 -10.57 -19.13
CA THR A 425 -6.30 -10.82 -17.90
C THR A 425 -7.03 -9.56 -17.43
N TYR A 426 -6.34 -8.40 -17.49
CA TYR A 426 -6.94 -7.12 -17.15
C TYR A 426 -8.15 -6.79 -18.04
N GLN A 427 -8.02 -6.95 -19.35
CA GLN A 427 -9.10 -6.68 -20.29
C GLN A 427 -10.27 -7.66 -20.14
N ALA A 428 -10.01 -8.94 -19.85
CA ALA A 428 -11.05 -9.92 -19.58
C ALA A 428 -11.93 -9.50 -18.40
N VAL A 429 -11.29 -9.07 -17.27
CA VAL A 429 -12.03 -8.57 -16.10
C VAL A 429 -12.70 -7.22 -16.41
N LYS A 430 -12.04 -6.33 -17.15
CA LYS A 430 -12.60 -5.04 -17.54
C LYS A 430 -13.88 -5.21 -18.35
N GLN A 431 -13.92 -6.15 -19.29
CA GLN A 431 -15.13 -6.46 -20.08
C GLN A 431 -16.27 -6.99 -19.19
N LEU A 432 -15.96 -7.71 -18.13
CA LEU A 432 -16.97 -8.20 -17.20
C LEU A 432 -17.50 -7.08 -16.29
N THR A 433 -16.62 -6.22 -15.78
CA THR A 433 -16.97 -5.27 -14.71
C THR A 433 -17.22 -3.85 -15.22
N ASP A 434 -16.65 -3.46 -16.35
CA ASP A 434 -16.76 -2.12 -16.94
C ASP A 434 -16.60 -2.13 -18.46
N PRO A 435 -17.50 -2.81 -19.21
CA PRO A 435 -17.41 -2.91 -20.66
C PRO A 435 -17.57 -1.57 -21.39
N ASP A 436 -18.18 -0.59 -20.73
CA ASP A 436 -18.45 0.73 -21.29
C ASP A 436 -17.34 1.76 -20.97
N ASN A 437 -16.22 1.31 -20.36
CA ASN A 437 -15.08 2.14 -19.98
C ASN A 437 -15.47 3.37 -19.12
N VAL A 438 -16.38 3.19 -18.19
CA VAL A 438 -16.81 4.23 -17.23
C VAL A 438 -15.66 4.66 -16.34
N PHE A 439 -14.86 3.70 -15.88
CA PHE A 439 -13.59 3.96 -15.19
C PHE A 439 -12.45 4.00 -16.21
N ARG A 440 -11.46 4.85 -15.99
CA ARG A 440 -10.24 4.80 -16.83
C ARG A 440 -9.59 3.43 -16.72
N ASP A 441 -8.96 2.95 -17.79
CA ASP A 441 -8.08 1.78 -17.69
C ASP A 441 -6.84 2.10 -16.83
N LEU A 442 -6.13 1.03 -16.41
CA LEU A 442 -5.03 1.15 -15.46
C LEU A 442 -3.87 1.98 -16.00
N TYR A 443 -3.45 1.75 -17.26
CA TYR A 443 -2.39 2.51 -17.91
C TYR A 443 -2.75 3.99 -18.06
N THR A 444 -3.92 4.26 -18.63
CA THR A 444 -4.41 5.64 -18.80
C THR A 444 -4.51 6.36 -17.45
N LYS A 445 -5.01 5.69 -16.42
CA LYS A 445 -5.17 6.28 -15.09
C LYS A 445 -3.85 6.63 -14.42
N THR A 446 -2.85 5.73 -14.49
CA THR A 446 -1.63 5.83 -13.69
C THR A 446 -0.45 6.46 -14.42
N CYS A 447 -0.35 6.24 -15.74
CA CYS A 447 0.78 6.72 -16.55
C CYS A 447 0.43 7.97 -17.37
N ARG A 448 -0.82 8.14 -17.81
CA ARG A 448 -1.18 9.27 -18.69
C ARG A 448 -1.98 10.37 -17.99
N ALA A 449 -3.19 10.07 -17.53
CA ALA A 449 -4.06 11.08 -16.93
C ALA A 449 -3.44 11.68 -15.65
N ALA A 450 -2.71 10.87 -14.89
CA ALA A 450 -1.97 11.30 -13.72
C ALA A 450 -0.86 12.33 -14.05
N LEU A 451 -0.24 12.23 -15.22
CA LEU A 451 0.80 13.16 -15.71
C LEU A 451 0.24 14.33 -16.53
N GLY A 452 -1.07 14.39 -16.75
CA GLY A 452 -1.71 15.41 -17.57
C GLY A 452 -1.58 15.18 -19.07
N LEU A 453 -1.21 13.96 -19.47
CA LEU A 453 -1.14 13.57 -20.88
C LEU A 453 -2.52 13.13 -21.35
N GLY A 454 -3.01 13.71 -22.47
CA GLY A 454 -4.29 13.36 -23.07
C GLY A 454 -4.39 11.88 -23.47
N ALA A 455 -5.61 11.42 -23.81
CA ALA A 455 -5.78 10.11 -24.43
C ALA A 455 -4.98 10.06 -25.73
N GLN A 456 -4.30 8.93 -26.00
CA GLN A 456 -3.66 8.74 -27.29
C GLN A 456 -4.75 8.65 -28.35
N THR A 457 -4.67 9.48 -29.39
CA THR A 457 -5.44 9.25 -30.62
C THR A 457 -4.79 8.07 -31.33
N PRO A 458 -5.52 7.01 -31.70
CA PRO A 458 -4.95 5.94 -32.50
C PRO A 458 -4.31 6.54 -33.77
N GLY A 459 -2.98 6.41 -33.91
CA GLY A 459 -2.26 6.89 -35.10
C GLY A 459 -1.22 7.98 -34.90
N SER A 460 -0.92 8.44 -33.68
CA SER A 460 0.08 9.51 -33.45
C SER A 460 1.45 9.00 -32.97
N GLU A 461 1.88 7.84 -33.41
CA GLU A 461 3.29 7.42 -33.30
C GLU A 461 4.04 7.91 -34.51
N GLY A 462 4.68 9.05 -34.40
CA GLY A 462 5.55 9.59 -35.43
C GLY A 462 5.81 11.08 -35.26
N SER A 463 6.88 11.40 -34.56
CA SER A 463 7.49 12.73 -34.44
C SER A 463 7.31 13.45 -33.13
N ARG A 464 8.29 13.24 -32.22
CA ARG A 464 8.97 14.35 -31.51
C ARG A 464 10.21 13.81 -30.80
N HIS A 465 11.34 14.10 -31.42
CA HIS A 465 12.69 13.99 -30.82
C HIS A 465 12.85 14.95 -29.63
#